data_b2a7623f322d4d0b24ab2a4fdd491f9e
#
_entry.id   b2a7623f322d4d0b24ab2a4fdd491f9e
#
_cell.length_a   1.000
_cell.length_b   1.000
_cell.length_c   1.000
_cell.angle_alpha   90.00
_cell.angle_beta   90.00
_cell.angle_gamma   90.00
#
_symmetry.space_group_name_H-M   'P 1'
#
loop_
_entity.id
_entity.type
_entity.pdbx_description
1 polymer ?
#
loop_
_entity_poly.entity_id
_entity_poly.type
_entity_poly.pdbx_seq_one_letter_code
_entity_poly.pdbx_strand_id
1 'polypeptide(L)'
;MTQFESLKRCCHCGAVIQSDDPKKEGYLSLETLNEISDREVLLCDSCYQKQRYNRSPAPMKTSEGILTMLKDAKASDALIVQVIDLTSFECSFDQNAAEFAKNLKYIIIGNKKDLMPKNYSDEDLKEHICNVYGEYGIKLSKDDIFLTSLLFSNDVSDIAKAIERKRNGHDVYILGDVSSGKSLFFSAFLKNYKNRSNHPVGVSRYFGTDLDVLKIPLDSSSFIYDTPGNLLSNSFTRYKDDPSLMKYILTDKPYISKKISISLNGSIFISNLARIDYLEGKKHMNFFLHVSPKIQCKGITPKNNMDELFLKYSEKRYLKPCAGFLKSMSDYDVFDIKLKGEEYQELAISGLGWVSFQSDDGIKLRIYVPKGIGLYAGKAKGHRYVNSKK
;
A
#
# COMPACT_ATOMS: atom_id res chain seq x y z
N MET A 1 -21.88 -30.47 33.88
CA MET A 1 -21.52 -30.04 32.51
C MET A 1 -21.14 -28.59 32.61
N THR A 2 -19.87 -28.29 32.78
CA THR A 2 -19.33 -26.93 32.86
C THR A 2 -19.19 -26.38 31.44
N GLN A 3 -20.02 -25.39 31.13
CA GLN A 3 -19.87 -24.59 29.93
C GLN A 3 -18.54 -23.86 30.04
N PHE A 4 -17.57 -24.20 29.17
CA PHE A 4 -16.43 -23.37 28.93
C PHE A 4 -16.90 -22.17 28.10
N GLU A 5 -17.21 -21.06 28.75
CA GLU A 5 -17.31 -19.76 28.09
C GLU A 5 -15.96 -19.46 27.43
N SER A 6 -15.94 -19.31 26.12
CA SER A 6 -14.74 -18.95 25.39
C SER A 6 -14.31 -17.55 25.81
N LEU A 7 -13.27 -17.45 26.64
CA LEU A 7 -12.72 -16.19 27.10
C LEU A 7 -12.38 -15.30 25.91
N LYS A 8 -13.10 -14.19 25.74
CA LYS A 8 -12.80 -13.18 24.71
C LYS A 8 -11.43 -12.57 25.01
N ARG A 9 -10.59 -12.37 23.97
CA ARG A 9 -9.24 -11.80 24.11
C ARG A 9 -9.07 -10.61 23.20
N CYS A 10 -8.26 -9.63 23.65
CA CYS A 10 -7.84 -8.51 22.84
C CYS A 10 -7.02 -9.01 21.65
N CYS A 11 -7.40 -8.64 20.44
CA CYS A 11 -6.72 -9.07 19.22
C CYS A 11 -5.34 -8.43 19.02
N HIS A 12 -5.01 -7.39 19.79
CA HIS A 12 -3.71 -6.70 19.72
C HIS A 12 -2.73 -7.17 20.80
N CYS A 13 -3.12 -7.18 22.08
CA CYS A 13 -2.21 -7.56 23.19
C CYS A 13 -2.41 -9.01 23.69
N GLY A 14 -3.45 -9.72 23.23
CA GLY A 14 -3.75 -11.07 23.66
C GLY A 14 -4.32 -11.22 25.09
N ALA A 15 -4.42 -10.11 25.85
CA ALA A 15 -4.99 -10.13 27.19
C ALA A 15 -6.46 -10.57 27.17
N VAL A 16 -6.87 -11.32 28.17
CA VAL A 16 -8.29 -11.67 28.37
C VAL A 16 -9.07 -10.38 28.57
N ILE A 17 -10.15 -10.20 27.81
CA ILE A 17 -11.04 -9.06 27.97
C ILE A 17 -11.73 -9.19 29.34
N GLN A 18 -11.63 -8.12 30.12
CA GLN A 18 -12.25 -7.99 31.41
C GLN A 18 -12.80 -6.57 31.58
N SER A 19 -13.81 -6.42 32.43
CA SER A 19 -14.46 -5.14 32.72
C SER A 19 -14.37 -4.77 34.21
N ASP A 20 -13.56 -5.51 34.99
CA ASP A 20 -13.48 -5.37 36.42
C ASP A 20 -12.50 -4.29 36.88
N ASP A 21 -11.37 -4.14 36.21
CA ASP A 21 -10.30 -3.22 36.62
C ASP A 21 -9.76 -2.42 35.41
N PRO A 22 -10.07 -1.10 35.35
CA PRO A 22 -9.62 -0.24 34.28
C PRO A 22 -8.09 -0.10 34.13
N LYS A 23 -7.33 -0.45 35.18
CA LYS A 23 -5.87 -0.36 35.19
C LYS A 23 -5.19 -1.64 34.73
N LYS A 24 -5.92 -2.73 34.61
CA LYS A 24 -5.37 -4.02 34.14
C LYS A 24 -5.46 -4.16 32.63
N GLU A 25 -4.55 -4.97 32.10
CA GLU A 25 -4.57 -5.35 30.69
C GLU A 25 -5.89 -6.05 30.33
N GLY A 26 -6.33 -5.81 29.10
CA GLY A 26 -7.58 -6.41 28.61
C GLY A 26 -8.85 -5.65 29.00
N TYR A 27 -8.74 -4.52 29.72
CA TYR A 27 -9.93 -3.77 30.14
C TYR A 27 -10.72 -3.25 28.94
N LEU A 28 -12.03 -3.46 28.99
CA LEU A 28 -13.03 -2.92 28.09
C LEU A 28 -14.29 -2.63 28.90
N SER A 29 -14.89 -1.44 28.75
CA SER A 29 -16.08 -1.09 29.50
C SER A 29 -17.26 -2.04 29.22
N LEU A 30 -18.10 -2.31 30.19
CA LEU A 30 -19.28 -3.16 30.02
C LEU A 30 -20.24 -2.63 28.95
N GLU A 31 -20.36 -1.31 28.83
CA GLU A 31 -21.16 -0.66 27.78
C GLU A 31 -20.64 -1.02 26.38
N THR A 32 -19.35 -0.83 26.15
CA THR A 32 -18.70 -1.17 24.89
C THR A 32 -18.77 -2.69 24.62
N LEU A 33 -18.60 -3.52 25.65
CA LEU A 33 -18.65 -4.97 25.51
C LEU A 33 -20.04 -5.47 25.09
N ASN A 34 -21.10 -4.81 25.57
CA ASN A 34 -22.49 -5.15 25.25
C ASN A 34 -22.92 -4.67 23.86
N GLU A 35 -22.28 -3.61 23.34
CA GLU A 35 -22.55 -3.08 21.98
C GLU A 35 -21.84 -3.90 20.89
N ILE A 36 -20.79 -4.63 21.24
CA ILE A 36 -19.99 -5.39 20.29
C ILE A 36 -20.61 -6.77 20.03
N SER A 37 -20.95 -7.03 18.79
CA SER A 37 -21.45 -8.36 18.38
C SER A 37 -20.38 -9.44 18.55
N ASP A 38 -20.79 -10.69 18.75
CA ASP A 38 -19.87 -11.85 18.91
C ASP A 38 -18.95 -12.09 17.69
N ARG A 39 -19.16 -11.36 16.61
CA ARG A 39 -18.41 -11.47 15.35
C ARG A 39 -17.36 -10.37 15.16
N GLU A 40 -17.29 -9.40 16.08
CA GLU A 40 -16.36 -8.28 15.94
C GLU A 40 -15.00 -8.57 16.58
N VAL A 41 -13.96 -7.97 16.03
CA VAL A 41 -12.60 -8.05 16.55
C VAL A 41 -12.48 -7.13 17.76
N LEU A 42 -12.20 -7.71 18.93
CA LEU A 42 -12.12 -6.98 20.20
C LEU A 42 -10.73 -6.37 20.40
N LEU A 43 -10.71 -5.08 20.67
CA LEU A 43 -9.53 -4.36 21.19
C LEU A 43 -9.84 -3.89 22.61
N CYS A 44 -8.93 -4.12 23.57
CA CYS A 44 -9.06 -3.51 24.89
C CYS A 44 -8.79 -2.00 24.79
N ASP A 45 -9.29 -1.23 25.76
CA ASP A 45 -9.20 0.23 25.77
C ASP A 45 -7.76 0.74 25.63
N SER A 46 -6.79 0.13 26.31
CA SER A 46 -5.40 0.54 26.22
C SER A 46 -4.82 0.33 24.81
N CYS A 47 -5.20 -0.75 24.13
CA CYS A 47 -4.79 -1.01 22.76
C CYS A 47 -5.52 -0.10 21.76
N TYR A 48 -6.81 0.14 21.97
CA TYR A 48 -7.60 1.09 21.20
C TYR A 48 -7.04 2.51 21.31
N GLN A 49 -6.72 2.94 22.55
CA GLN A 49 -6.09 4.23 22.80
C GLN A 49 -4.71 4.33 22.15
N LYS A 50 -3.87 3.29 22.28
CA LYS A 50 -2.56 3.24 21.60
C LYS A 50 -2.68 3.35 20.09
N GLN A 51 -3.64 2.68 19.47
CA GLN A 51 -3.89 2.82 18.03
C GLN A 51 -4.39 4.22 17.64
N ARG A 52 -5.22 4.84 18.47
CA ARG A 52 -5.86 6.13 18.18
C ARG A 52 -4.97 7.32 18.54
N TYR A 53 -4.09 7.19 19.57
CA TYR A 53 -3.30 8.28 20.12
C TYR A 53 -1.79 8.08 20.03
N ASN A 54 -1.29 7.02 19.40
CA ASN A 54 0.14 6.89 19.13
C ASN A 54 0.60 7.99 18.15
N ARG A 55 0.62 9.21 18.67
CA ARG A 55 1.25 10.40 18.13
C ARG A 55 2.73 10.38 18.52
N SER A 56 3.48 9.45 18.00
CA SER A 56 4.93 9.61 17.93
C SER A 56 5.38 9.00 16.62
N PRO A 57 5.93 9.80 15.73
CA PRO A 57 6.66 9.24 14.62
C PRO A 57 7.88 8.56 15.26
N ALA A 58 7.90 7.24 15.28
CA ALA A 58 9.15 6.51 15.34
C ALA A 58 9.73 6.56 13.91
N PRO A 59 10.59 7.53 13.59
CA PRO A 59 11.16 7.61 12.27
C PRO A 59 12.30 6.60 12.20
N MET A 60 12.43 5.90 11.09
CA MET A 60 13.62 5.18 10.62
C MET A 60 13.98 3.81 11.23
N LYS A 61 13.37 3.31 12.28
CA LYS A 61 13.67 1.96 12.81
C LYS A 61 12.90 0.84 12.09
N THR A 62 11.90 1.18 11.30
CA THR A 62 11.01 0.20 10.64
C THR A 62 11.72 -0.59 9.54
N SER A 63 12.65 0.03 8.81
CA SER A 63 13.38 -0.65 7.74
C SER A 63 14.37 -1.69 8.28
N GLU A 64 15.12 -1.40 9.34
CA GLU A 64 16.04 -2.35 9.97
C GLU A 64 15.32 -3.55 10.57
N GLY A 65 14.18 -3.31 11.22
CA GLY A 65 13.34 -4.36 11.77
C GLY A 65 12.80 -5.30 10.70
N ILE A 66 12.35 -4.76 9.58
CA ILE A 66 11.87 -5.58 8.45
C ILE A 66 13.01 -6.36 7.81
N LEU A 67 14.20 -5.78 7.67
CA LEU A 67 15.38 -6.49 7.17
C LEU A 67 15.76 -7.68 8.07
N THR A 68 15.69 -7.49 9.40
CA THR A 68 15.92 -8.56 10.36
C THR A 68 14.90 -9.69 10.18
N MET A 69 13.62 -9.35 10.06
CA MET A 69 12.54 -10.32 9.84
C MET A 69 12.69 -11.07 8.51
N LEU A 70 13.10 -10.41 7.44
CA LEU A 70 13.36 -11.08 6.15
C LEU A 70 14.54 -12.03 6.23
N LYS A 71 15.59 -11.70 7.01
CA LYS A 71 16.72 -12.62 7.27
C LYS A 71 16.25 -13.86 8.02
N ASP A 72 15.45 -13.69 9.06
CA ASP A 72 14.92 -14.80 9.85
C ASP A 72 13.93 -15.65 9.05
N ALA A 73 13.07 -15.02 8.26
CA ALA A 73 12.18 -15.72 7.34
C ALA A 73 12.96 -16.58 6.34
N LYS A 74 14.08 -16.07 5.83
CA LYS A 74 14.97 -16.83 4.94
C LYS A 74 15.67 -17.99 5.66
N ALA A 75 16.13 -17.78 6.89
CA ALA A 75 16.78 -18.82 7.68
C ALA A 75 15.82 -19.95 8.07
N SER A 76 14.54 -19.66 8.26
CA SER A 76 13.48 -20.62 8.63
C SER A 76 12.68 -21.17 7.44
N ASP A 77 13.06 -20.86 6.20
CA ASP A 77 12.32 -21.22 4.98
C ASP A 77 10.82 -20.81 5.03
N ALA A 78 10.55 -19.68 5.67
CA ALA A 78 9.21 -19.19 5.92
C ALA A 78 8.53 -18.68 4.65
N LEU A 79 7.19 -18.60 4.69
CA LEU A 79 6.35 -18.00 3.67
C LEU A 79 6.13 -16.51 3.96
N ILE A 80 6.35 -15.67 2.96
CA ILE A 80 5.96 -14.27 3.00
C ILE A 80 4.57 -14.10 2.38
N VAL A 81 3.65 -13.52 3.14
CA VAL A 81 2.35 -13.07 2.65
C VAL A 81 2.36 -11.55 2.60
N GLN A 82 2.46 -10.99 1.40
CA GLN A 82 2.55 -9.56 1.23
C GLN A 82 1.23 -8.97 0.75
N VAL A 83 0.68 -8.04 1.52
CA VAL A 83 -0.53 -7.28 1.17
C VAL A 83 -0.11 -5.97 0.52
N ILE A 84 -0.47 -5.80 -0.75
CA ILE A 84 -0.14 -4.62 -1.55
C ILE A 84 -1.39 -3.81 -1.90
N ASP A 85 -1.23 -2.51 -2.05
CA ASP A 85 -2.23 -1.61 -2.59
C ASP A 85 -2.09 -1.54 -4.12
N LEU A 86 -3.05 -2.10 -4.86
CA LEU A 86 -3.01 -2.14 -6.33
C LEU A 86 -2.91 -0.76 -6.98
N THR A 87 -3.23 0.30 -6.25
CA THR A 87 -3.18 1.67 -6.78
C THR A 87 -1.79 2.30 -6.71
N SER A 88 -0.83 1.69 -5.97
CA SER A 88 0.50 2.32 -5.79
C SER A 88 1.57 1.39 -5.21
N PHE A 89 1.63 0.13 -5.63
CA PHE A 89 2.59 -0.84 -5.06
C PHE A 89 3.97 -0.84 -5.73
N GLU A 90 4.13 -0.19 -6.87
CA GLU A 90 5.32 -0.30 -7.72
C GLU A 90 6.60 0.18 -7.02
N CYS A 91 6.48 1.06 -6.05
CA CYS A 91 7.60 1.58 -5.26
C CYS A 91 7.68 0.97 -3.86
N SER A 92 7.03 -0.17 -3.61
CA SER A 92 6.93 -0.79 -2.28
C SER A 92 8.23 -1.46 -1.82
N PHE A 93 9.22 -1.61 -2.69
CA PHE A 93 10.52 -2.17 -2.35
C PHE A 93 11.62 -1.10 -2.33
N ASP A 94 12.39 -1.11 -1.26
CA ASP A 94 13.71 -0.54 -1.23
C ASP A 94 14.71 -1.59 -1.76
N GLN A 95 15.76 -1.15 -2.47
CA GLN A 95 16.77 -2.03 -3.05
C GLN A 95 17.44 -2.94 -2.00
N ASN A 96 17.63 -2.44 -0.77
CA ASN A 96 18.21 -3.23 0.31
C ASN A 96 17.26 -4.35 0.75
N ALA A 97 15.95 -4.08 0.85
CA ALA A 97 14.96 -5.10 1.18
C ALA A 97 14.86 -6.16 0.07
N ALA A 98 14.98 -5.77 -1.19
CA ALA A 98 14.93 -6.66 -2.33
C ALA A 98 16.02 -7.75 -2.30
N GLU A 99 17.24 -7.42 -1.87
CA GLU A 99 18.33 -8.41 -1.76
C GLU A 99 18.02 -9.54 -0.76
N PHE A 100 17.36 -9.20 0.35
CA PHE A 100 16.96 -10.21 1.35
C PHE A 100 15.68 -10.95 0.95
N ALA A 101 14.84 -10.30 0.15
CA ALA A 101 13.59 -10.85 -0.35
C ALA A 101 13.76 -11.89 -1.48
N LYS A 102 14.90 -11.88 -2.17
CA LYS A 102 15.21 -12.87 -3.21
C LYS A 102 15.20 -14.29 -2.65
N ASN A 103 14.62 -15.21 -3.39
CA ASN A 103 14.53 -16.64 -3.06
C ASN A 103 13.63 -16.98 -1.85
N LEU A 104 12.85 -16.04 -1.34
CA LEU A 104 11.76 -16.36 -0.42
C LEU A 104 10.54 -16.87 -1.16
N LYS A 105 9.67 -17.60 -0.46
CA LYS A 105 8.36 -18.01 -0.96
C LYS A 105 7.36 -16.87 -0.74
N TYR A 106 6.56 -16.53 -1.74
CA TYR A 106 5.59 -15.44 -1.65
C TYR A 106 4.18 -15.89 -1.96
N ILE A 107 3.23 -15.29 -1.24
CA ILE A 107 1.85 -15.09 -1.69
C ILE A 107 1.61 -13.59 -1.68
N ILE A 108 1.10 -13.06 -2.78
CA ILE A 108 0.77 -11.64 -2.93
C ILE A 108 -0.75 -11.47 -2.84
N ILE A 109 -1.18 -10.54 -2.00
CA ILE A 109 -2.58 -10.15 -1.88
C ILE A 109 -2.71 -8.73 -2.43
N GLY A 110 -3.13 -8.62 -3.68
CA GLY A 110 -3.43 -7.34 -4.32
C GLY A 110 -4.79 -6.84 -3.86
N ASN A 111 -4.79 -5.93 -2.90
CA ASN A 111 -5.98 -5.35 -2.32
C ASN A 111 -6.40 -4.06 -3.03
N LYS A 112 -7.62 -3.59 -2.77
CA LYS A 112 -8.27 -2.42 -3.36
C LYS A 112 -8.55 -2.56 -4.86
N LYS A 113 -8.85 -3.76 -5.30
CA LYS A 113 -9.29 -4.02 -6.67
C LYS A 113 -10.51 -3.19 -7.06
N ASP A 114 -11.39 -2.88 -6.11
CA ASP A 114 -12.54 -2.01 -6.25
C ASP A 114 -12.19 -0.56 -6.65
N LEU A 115 -10.96 -0.12 -6.36
CA LEU A 115 -10.47 1.20 -6.75
C LEU A 115 -9.84 1.22 -8.14
N MET A 116 -9.54 0.05 -8.72
CA MET A 116 -8.97 -0.03 -10.06
C MET A 116 -9.99 0.34 -11.14
N PRO A 117 -9.56 1.01 -12.22
CA PRO A 117 -10.42 1.25 -13.36
C PRO A 117 -10.98 -0.05 -13.95
N LYS A 118 -12.26 -0.07 -14.33
CA LYS A 118 -12.97 -1.28 -14.78
C LYS A 118 -12.38 -1.97 -16.02
N ASN A 119 -11.54 -1.29 -16.77
CA ASN A 119 -10.89 -1.81 -17.97
C ASN A 119 -9.60 -2.59 -17.69
N TYR A 120 -9.18 -2.69 -16.44
CA TYR A 120 -8.02 -3.51 -16.05
C TYR A 120 -8.46 -4.95 -15.79
N SER A 121 -7.90 -5.89 -16.55
CA SER A 121 -8.16 -7.31 -16.32
C SER A 121 -7.32 -7.86 -15.15
N ASP A 122 -7.82 -8.93 -14.53
CA ASP A 122 -7.06 -9.61 -13.47
C ASP A 122 -5.75 -10.18 -13.98
N GLU A 123 -5.74 -10.65 -15.21
CA GLU A 123 -4.55 -11.21 -15.85
C GLU A 123 -3.48 -10.16 -16.08
N ASP A 124 -3.86 -8.99 -16.60
CA ASP A 124 -2.92 -7.87 -16.80
C ASP A 124 -2.34 -7.39 -15.46
N LEU A 125 -3.17 -7.28 -14.42
CA LEU A 125 -2.72 -6.88 -13.09
C LEU A 125 -1.74 -7.89 -12.49
N LYS A 126 -2.02 -9.18 -12.60
CA LYS A 126 -1.11 -10.24 -12.12
C LYS A 126 0.21 -10.24 -12.89
N GLU A 127 0.15 -10.08 -14.21
CA GLU A 127 1.35 -9.97 -15.02
C GLU A 127 2.19 -8.75 -14.64
N HIS A 128 1.55 -7.60 -14.43
CA HIS A 128 2.25 -6.39 -14.00
C HIS A 128 2.93 -6.60 -12.63
N ILE A 129 2.24 -7.23 -11.67
CA ILE A 129 2.84 -7.57 -10.37
C ILE A 129 4.06 -8.46 -10.57
N CYS A 130 3.97 -9.51 -11.39
CA CYS A 130 5.11 -10.38 -11.69
C CYS A 130 6.28 -9.59 -12.29
N ASN A 131 6.02 -8.66 -13.21
CA ASN A 131 7.05 -7.85 -13.86
C ASN A 131 7.74 -6.93 -12.85
N VAL A 132 6.98 -6.18 -12.04
CA VAL A 132 7.53 -5.27 -11.01
C VAL A 132 8.40 -6.04 -10.01
N TYR A 133 7.91 -7.18 -9.50
CA TYR A 133 8.69 -8.00 -8.58
C TYR A 133 9.91 -8.64 -9.25
N GLY A 134 9.78 -8.98 -10.54
CA GLY A 134 10.88 -9.51 -11.36
C GLY A 134 12.04 -8.51 -11.50
N GLU A 135 11.78 -7.21 -11.56
CA GLU A 135 12.82 -6.16 -11.58
C GLU A 135 13.67 -6.16 -10.29
N TYR A 136 13.07 -6.57 -9.18
CA TYR A 136 13.78 -6.79 -7.90
C TYR A 136 14.38 -8.19 -7.75
N GLY A 137 14.29 -9.03 -8.77
CA GLY A 137 14.80 -10.40 -8.75
C GLY A 137 13.93 -11.39 -7.98
N ILE A 138 12.68 -11.03 -7.67
CA ILE A 138 11.71 -11.89 -6.99
C ILE A 138 10.84 -12.58 -8.04
N LYS A 139 10.90 -13.91 -8.09
CA LYS A 139 10.12 -14.72 -9.04
C LYS A 139 8.76 -15.07 -8.43
N LEU A 140 7.69 -14.60 -9.05
CA LEU A 140 6.32 -14.91 -8.67
C LEU A 140 5.63 -15.79 -9.71
N SER A 141 4.75 -16.68 -9.24
CA SER A 141 3.74 -17.32 -10.09
C SER A 141 2.44 -16.51 -10.01
N LYS A 142 1.72 -16.40 -11.14
CA LYS A 142 0.38 -15.78 -11.16
C LYS A 142 -0.62 -16.50 -10.24
N ASP A 143 -0.42 -17.80 -9.98
CA ASP A 143 -1.23 -18.60 -9.07
C ASP A 143 -1.04 -18.23 -7.59
N ASP A 144 0.07 -17.57 -7.28
CA ASP A 144 0.38 -17.06 -5.93
C ASP A 144 -0.12 -15.63 -5.71
N ILE A 145 -0.82 -15.04 -6.69
CA ILE A 145 -1.33 -13.67 -6.64
C ILE A 145 -2.85 -13.69 -6.54
N PHE A 146 -3.37 -13.16 -5.46
CA PHE A 146 -4.80 -13.04 -5.16
C PHE A 146 -5.21 -11.58 -5.23
N LEU A 147 -6.14 -11.25 -6.13
CA LEU A 147 -6.68 -9.89 -6.26
C LEU A 147 -8.01 -9.79 -5.50
N THR A 148 -8.14 -8.81 -4.63
CA THR A 148 -9.27 -8.71 -3.72
C THR A 148 -9.64 -7.27 -3.37
N SER A 149 -10.80 -7.11 -2.76
CA SER A 149 -11.30 -5.87 -2.16
C SER A 149 -11.68 -6.17 -0.71
N LEU A 150 -10.71 -6.22 0.18
CA LEU A 150 -10.87 -6.66 1.58
C LEU A 150 -11.88 -5.82 2.37
N LEU A 151 -12.20 -4.61 1.92
CA LEU A 151 -13.22 -3.77 2.53
C LEU A 151 -14.63 -4.33 2.29
N PHE A 152 -14.85 -4.99 1.14
CA PHE A 152 -16.15 -5.49 0.71
C PHE A 152 -16.28 -7.00 0.80
N SER A 153 -15.16 -7.74 0.78
CA SER A 153 -15.12 -9.18 0.87
C SER A 153 -14.20 -9.63 2.00
N ASN A 154 -14.77 -10.23 3.02
CA ASN A 154 -14.03 -10.86 4.12
C ASN A 154 -13.77 -12.35 3.86
N ASP A 155 -14.13 -12.87 2.68
CA ASP A 155 -13.84 -14.24 2.31
C ASP A 155 -12.39 -14.37 1.85
N VAL A 156 -11.57 -14.88 2.74
CA VAL A 156 -10.15 -15.17 2.52
C VAL A 156 -9.88 -16.68 2.56
N SER A 157 -10.92 -17.50 2.43
CA SER A 157 -10.82 -18.96 2.57
C SER A 157 -9.85 -19.58 1.57
N ASP A 158 -9.88 -19.16 0.31
CA ASP A 158 -8.99 -19.70 -0.73
C ASP A 158 -7.56 -19.20 -0.55
N ILE A 159 -7.39 -17.95 -0.08
CA ILE A 159 -6.07 -17.42 0.30
C ILE A 159 -5.51 -18.21 1.49
N ALA A 160 -6.34 -18.50 2.50
CA ALA A 160 -5.93 -19.28 3.66
C ALA A 160 -5.51 -20.71 3.28
N LYS A 161 -6.25 -21.36 2.36
CA LYS A 161 -5.85 -22.67 1.81
C LYS A 161 -4.53 -22.62 1.04
N ALA A 162 -4.32 -21.56 0.27
CA ALA A 162 -3.08 -21.36 -0.48
C ALA A 162 -1.88 -21.13 0.47
N ILE A 163 -2.08 -20.34 1.53
CA ILE A 163 -1.08 -20.13 2.58
C ILE A 163 -0.73 -21.47 3.22
N GLU A 164 -1.72 -22.23 3.66
CA GLU A 164 -1.51 -23.52 4.33
C GLU A 164 -0.71 -24.50 3.45
N ARG A 165 -1.08 -24.60 2.19
CA ARG A 165 -0.39 -25.47 1.23
C ARG A 165 1.04 -25.01 0.97
N LYS A 166 1.27 -23.70 0.81
CA LYS A 166 2.57 -23.17 0.40
C LYS A 166 3.56 -23.05 1.54
N ARG A 167 3.09 -22.77 2.77
CA ARG A 167 3.97 -22.70 3.96
C ARG A 167 4.56 -24.06 4.32
N ASN A 168 3.86 -25.15 3.99
CA ASN A 168 4.33 -26.52 4.21
C ASN A 168 4.87 -26.76 5.64
N GLY A 169 4.14 -26.29 6.67
CA GLY A 169 4.53 -26.41 8.08
C GLY A 169 5.52 -25.36 8.59
N HIS A 170 6.01 -24.46 7.74
CA HIS A 170 6.92 -23.38 8.13
C HIS A 170 6.13 -22.14 8.63
N ASP A 171 6.86 -21.20 9.20
CA ASP A 171 6.36 -19.92 9.68
C ASP A 171 5.82 -19.05 8.52
N VAL A 172 4.95 -18.11 8.85
CA VAL A 172 4.36 -17.15 7.92
C VAL A 172 4.58 -15.73 8.41
N TYR A 173 5.10 -14.86 7.57
CA TYR A 173 5.25 -13.44 7.86
C TYR A 173 4.31 -12.62 6.99
N ILE A 174 3.45 -11.82 7.61
CA ILE A 174 2.55 -10.90 6.89
C ILE A 174 3.21 -9.54 6.81
N LEU A 175 3.50 -9.11 5.59
CA LEU A 175 4.06 -7.81 5.27
C LEU A 175 3.04 -6.94 4.55
N GLY A 176 3.22 -5.64 4.61
CA GLY A 176 2.41 -4.69 3.84
C GLY A 176 2.61 -3.26 4.31
N ASP A 177 2.41 -2.34 3.37
CA ASP A 177 2.55 -0.92 3.63
C ASP A 177 1.39 -0.38 4.46
N VAL A 178 1.60 0.77 5.09
CA VAL A 178 0.51 1.49 5.75
C VAL A 178 -0.61 1.73 4.75
N SER A 179 -1.83 1.45 5.16
CA SER A 179 -3.05 1.57 4.34
C SER A 179 -3.17 0.55 3.18
N SER A 180 -2.30 -0.46 3.06
CA SER A 180 -2.46 -1.54 2.06
C SER A 180 -3.67 -2.45 2.35
N GLY A 181 -4.18 -2.46 3.58
CA GLY A 181 -5.25 -3.35 4.04
C GLY A 181 -4.75 -4.58 4.80
N LYS A 182 -3.46 -4.61 5.18
CA LYS A 182 -2.84 -5.70 5.93
C LYS A 182 -3.65 -6.11 7.17
N SER A 183 -4.06 -5.15 8.00
CA SER A 183 -4.85 -5.41 9.21
C SER A 183 -6.25 -5.95 8.90
N LEU A 184 -6.87 -5.52 7.78
CA LEU A 184 -8.14 -6.09 7.31
C LEU A 184 -7.98 -7.56 6.91
N PHE A 185 -6.93 -7.85 6.13
CA PHE A 185 -6.60 -9.21 5.75
C PHE A 185 -6.34 -10.08 6.97
N PHE A 186 -5.50 -9.62 7.89
CA PHE A 186 -5.15 -10.36 9.09
C PHE A 186 -6.38 -10.67 9.96
N SER A 187 -7.26 -9.69 10.15
CA SER A 187 -8.53 -9.87 10.87
C SER A 187 -9.45 -10.89 10.19
N ALA A 188 -9.58 -10.81 8.87
CA ALA A 188 -10.37 -11.77 8.09
C ALA A 188 -9.76 -13.18 8.14
N PHE A 189 -8.44 -13.28 8.03
CA PHE A 189 -7.70 -14.54 8.14
C PHE A 189 -7.92 -15.19 9.50
N LEU A 190 -7.80 -14.44 10.60
CA LEU A 190 -8.03 -14.95 11.96
C LEU A 190 -9.45 -15.43 12.18
N LYS A 191 -10.46 -14.77 11.62
CA LYS A 191 -11.86 -15.23 11.71
C LYS A 191 -12.02 -16.62 11.08
N ASN A 192 -11.35 -16.87 9.95
CA ASN A 192 -11.37 -18.19 9.30
C ASN A 192 -10.53 -19.24 10.06
N TYR A 193 -9.52 -18.81 10.80
CA TYR A 193 -8.57 -19.69 11.48
C TYR A 193 -9.00 -20.02 12.93
N LYS A 194 -9.76 -19.16 13.60
CA LYS A 194 -10.21 -19.32 15.02
C LYS A 194 -10.95 -20.64 15.31
N ASN A 195 -11.51 -21.27 14.30
CA ASN A 195 -12.17 -22.57 14.45
C ASN A 195 -11.18 -23.74 14.58
N ARG A 196 -9.87 -23.53 14.53
CA ARG A 196 -8.86 -24.58 14.48
C ARG A 196 -7.80 -24.56 15.58
N SER A 197 -7.63 -23.48 16.34
CA SER A 197 -6.58 -23.43 17.36
C SER A 197 -7.08 -23.01 18.74
N ASN A 198 -6.83 -23.85 19.73
CA ASN A 198 -7.07 -23.58 21.16
C ASN A 198 -5.90 -22.82 21.81
N HIS A 199 -4.96 -22.26 21.05
CA HIS A 199 -3.76 -21.66 21.60
C HIS A 199 -3.92 -20.14 21.82
N PRO A 200 -3.36 -19.60 22.91
CA PRO A 200 -3.42 -18.18 23.20
C PRO A 200 -2.58 -17.37 22.22
N VAL A 201 -3.17 -16.27 21.74
CA VAL A 201 -2.48 -15.28 20.93
C VAL A 201 -1.64 -14.39 21.84
N GLY A 202 -0.35 -14.26 21.55
CA GLY A 202 0.55 -13.38 22.31
C GLY A 202 1.13 -12.28 21.41
N VAL A 203 1.26 -11.07 21.96
CA VAL A 203 2.08 -10.02 21.33
C VAL A 203 3.49 -10.11 21.89
N SER A 204 4.48 -10.22 21.03
CA SER A 204 5.88 -10.17 21.44
C SER A 204 6.62 -9.10 20.64
N ARG A 205 7.61 -8.46 21.28
CA ARG A 205 8.59 -7.69 20.53
C ARG A 205 9.46 -8.64 19.71
N TYR A 206 9.67 -8.27 18.47
CA TYR A 206 10.57 -9.06 17.64
C TYR A 206 11.99 -8.90 18.12
N PHE A 207 12.68 -10.04 18.32
CA PHE A 207 14.01 -10.06 18.97
C PHE A 207 15.02 -9.18 18.20
N GLY A 208 15.67 -8.26 18.91
CA GLY A 208 16.65 -7.33 18.32
C GLY A 208 16.06 -6.13 17.58
N THR A 209 14.76 -5.92 17.66
CA THR A 209 14.08 -4.75 17.05
C THR A 209 13.10 -4.11 18.03
N ASP A 210 12.71 -2.85 17.76
CA ASP A 210 11.63 -2.17 18.50
C ASP A 210 10.24 -2.47 17.88
N LEU A 211 10.15 -3.46 16.98
CA LEU A 211 8.90 -3.80 16.32
C LEU A 211 8.00 -4.62 17.23
N ASP A 212 6.82 -4.11 17.48
CA ASP A 212 5.73 -4.89 18.12
C ASP A 212 5.08 -5.77 17.05
N VAL A 213 5.31 -7.07 17.12
CA VAL A 213 4.82 -8.07 16.18
C VAL A 213 3.81 -8.97 16.89
N LEU A 214 2.65 -9.14 16.29
CA LEU A 214 1.67 -10.09 16.79
C LEU A 214 2.04 -11.49 16.29
N LYS A 215 2.34 -12.40 17.23
CA LYS A 215 2.70 -13.79 16.97
C LYS A 215 1.54 -14.70 17.33
N ILE A 216 1.04 -15.46 16.34
CA ILE A 216 -0.08 -16.39 16.53
C ILE A 216 0.36 -17.79 16.10
N PRO A 217 0.14 -18.82 16.91
CA PRO A 217 0.41 -20.20 16.52
C PRO A 217 -0.54 -20.64 15.39
N LEU A 218 0.03 -21.23 14.34
CA LEU A 218 -0.69 -21.88 13.26
C LEU A 218 -0.88 -23.38 13.57
N ASP A 219 0.12 -23.99 14.14
CA ASP A 219 0.13 -25.38 14.62
C ASP A 219 1.08 -25.53 15.82
N SER A 220 1.47 -26.74 16.19
CA SER A 220 2.33 -27.02 17.34
C SER A 220 3.77 -26.49 17.19
N SER A 221 4.21 -26.19 15.99
CA SER A 221 5.61 -25.85 15.68
C SER A 221 5.81 -24.56 14.89
N SER A 222 4.73 -24.01 14.28
CA SER A 222 4.81 -22.85 13.39
C SER A 222 3.89 -21.72 13.81
N PHE A 223 4.25 -20.52 13.37
CA PHE A 223 3.60 -19.28 13.75
C PHE A 223 3.31 -18.40 12.54
N ILE A 224 2.30 -17.54 12.68
CA ILE A 224 2.09 -16.41 11.80
C ILE A 224 2.45 -15.11 12.54
N TYR A 225 3.23 -14.28 11.86
CA TYR A 225 3.70 -13.00 12.38
C TYR A 225 3.02 -11.87 11.64
N ASP A 226 2.18 -11.08 12.34
CA ASP A 226 1.66 -9.82 11.80
C ASP A 226 2.63 -8.70 12.15
N THR A 227 3.25 -8.13 11.12
CA THR A 227 4.23 -7.05 11.29
C THR A 227 3.55 -5.69 11.36
N PRO A 228 4.14 -4.68 12.01
CA PRO A 228 3.67 -3.31 11.83
C PRO A 228 3.64 -2.94 10.35
N GLY A 229 2.66 -2.12 9.95
CA GLY A 229 2.62 -1.60 8.59
C GLY A 229 3.92 -0.84 8.26
N ASN A 230 4.55 -1.22 7.15
CA ASN A 230 5.74 -0.50 6.69
C ASN A 230 5.34 0.91 6.27
N LEU A 231 5.96 1.90 6.88
CA LEU A 231 5.82 3.28 6.44
C LEU A 231 6.90 3.51 5.38
N LEU A 232 6.50 3.41 4.12
CA LEU A 232 7.42 3.74 3.03
C LEU A 232 7.80 5.21 3.13
N SER A 233 9.08 5.46 3.42
CA SER A 233 9.63 6.81 3.47
C SER A 233 9.53 7.53 2.13
N ASN A 234 9.43 6.76 1.05
CA ASN A 234 9.34 7.22 -0.33
C ASN A 234 7.89 7.29 -0.89
N SER A 235 6.86 7.22 -0.04
CA SER A 235 5.46 7.29 -0.46
C SER A 235 4.73 8.49 0.13
N PHE A 236 3.69 8.97 -0.55
CA PHE A 236 2.78 9.99 0.00
C PHE A 236 2.09 9.54 1.30
N THR A 237 2.03 8.26 1.60
CA THR A 237 1.54 7.74 2.90
C THR A 237 2.39 8.18 4.08
N ARG A 238 3.64 8.66 3.85
CA ARG A 238 4.48 9.29 4.89
C ARG A 238 3.82 10.53 5.53
N TYR A 239 2.91 11.18 4.81
CA TYR A 239 2.15 12.34 5.28
C TYR A 239 0.83 11.96 5.97
N LYS A 240 0.71 10.72 6.46
CA LYS A 240 -0.51 10.20 7.11
C LYS A 240 -1.05 11.08 8.25
N ASP A 241 -0.16 11.83 8.88
CA ASP A 241 -0.49 12.73 10.00
C ASP A 241 -0.97 14.13 9.52
N ASP A 242 -1.07 14.35 8.20
CA ASP A 242 -1.72 15.52 7.60
C ASP A 242 -3.12 15.16 7.05
N PRO A 243 -4.19 15.29 7.85
CA PRO A 243 -5.54 14.96 7.41
C PRO A 243 -6.02 15.86 6.28
N SER A 244 -5.47 17.08 6.17
CA SER A 244 -5.85 18.06 5.14
C SER A 244 -5.39 17.60 3.75
N LEU A 245 -4.28 16.88 3.67
CA LEU A 245 -3.75 16.27 2.46
C LEU A 245 -4.35 14.87 2.24
N MET A 246 -4.34 14.03 3.27
CA MET A 246 -4.73 12.62 3.15
C MET A 246 -6.19 12.41 2.74
N LYS A 247 -7.11 13.31 3.11
CA LYS A 247 -8.51 13.27 2.63
C LYS A 247 -8.66 13.37 1.11
N TYR A 248 -7.66 13.90 0.40
CA TYR A 248 -7.64 13.95 -1.07
C TYR A 248 -6.93 12.74 -1.67
N ILE A 249 -5.86 12.28 -1.05
CA ILE A 249 -5.08 11.14 -1.54
C ILE A 249 -5.86 9.84 -1.31
N LEU A 250 -6.34 9.61 -0.08
CA LEU A 250 -7.13 8.45 0.24
C LEU A 250 -8.57 8.61 -0.31
N THR A 251 -9.03 7.58 -1.00
CA THR A 251 -10.36 7.56 -1.59
C THR A 251 -11.01 6.18 -1.42
N ASP A 252 -12.31 6.18 -1.30
CA ASP A 252 -13.21 5.03 -1.36
C ASP A 252 -13.89 4.88 -2.73
N LYS A 253 -13.56 5.78 -3.66
CA LYS A 253 -14.12 5.80 -5.02
C LYS A 253 -13.11 5.28 -6.03
N PRO A 254 -13.55 4.52 -7.04
CA PRO A 254 -12.68 4.05 -8.10
C PRO A 254 -11.89 5.20 -8.76
N TYR A 255 -10.65 4.91 -9.11
CA TYR A 255 -9.83 5.83 -9.87
C TYR A 255 -10.40 5.99 -11.28
N ILE A 256 -10.52 7.24 -11.72
CA ILE A 256 -11.04 7.59 -13.04
C ILE A 256 -9.85 7.87 -13.95
N SER A 257 -9.84 7.24 -15.12
CA SER A 257 -8.86 7.55 -16.16
C SER A 257 -9.14 8.93 -16.76
N LYS A 258 -8.37 9.95 -16.34
CA LYS A 258 -8.52 11.32 -16.84
C LYS A 258 -7.55 11.57 -17.99
N LYS A 259 -8.09 11.70 -19.19
CA LYS A 259 -7.28 12.07 -20.38
C LYS A 259 -6.88 13.54 -20.31
N ILE A 260 -5.57 13.79 -20.43
CA ILE A 260 -4.97 15.12 -20.61
C ILE A 260 -4.10 15.10 -21.85
N SER A 261 -4.38 16.01 -22.80
CA SER A 261 -3.58 16.19 -24.00
C SER A 261 -2.70 17.42 -23.82
N ILE A 262 -1.39 17.26 -24.04
CA ILE A 262 -0.44 18.37 -24.01
C ILE A 262 0.42 18.36 -25.26
N SER A 263 0.91 19.53 -25.62
CA SER A 263 1.91 19.69 -26.68
C SER A 263 3.32 19.51 -26.14
N LEU A 264 4.26 19.29 -27.04
CA LEU A 264 5.69 19.27 -26.72
C LEU A 264 6.06 20.55 -25.95
N ASN A 265 6.91 20.41 -24.92
CA ASN A 265 7.29 21.43 -23.95
C ASN A 265 6.13 21.92 -23.04
N GLY A 266 4.96 21.28 -23.08
CA GLY A 266 3.90 21.49 -22.12
C GLY A 266 4.10 20.68 -20.85
N SER A 267 3.24 20.93 -19.85
CA SER A 267 3.32 20.28 -18.54
C SER A 267 1.96 19.78 -18.09
N ILE A 268 1.97 18.78 -17.22
CA ILE A 268 0.82 18.34 -16.46
C ILE A 268 1.05 18.69 -14.98
N PHE A 269 0.14 19.45 -14.41
CA PHE A 269 0.12 19.73 -12.98
C PHE A 269 -0.87 18.79 -12.29
N ILE A 270 -0.39 17.97 -11.37
CA ILE A 270 -1.19 17.15 -10.47
C ILE A 270 -1.29 17.90 -9.14
N SER A 271 -2.18 18.88 -9.10
CA SER A 271 -2.22 19.91 -8.06
C SER A 271 -0.84 20.58 -7.88
N ASN A 272 -0.34 20.74 -6.63
CA ASN A 272 1.06 21.02 -6.34
C ASN A 272 1.81 19.75 -5.86
N LEU A 273 1.21 18.57 -5.98
CA LEU A 273 1.80 17.32 -5.51
C LEU A 273 2.80 16.75 -6.51
N ALA A 274 2.59 16.97 -7.80
CA ALA A 274 3.55 16.56 -8.82
C ALA A 274 3.39 17.40 -10.09
N ARG A 275 4.47 17.49 -10.85
CA ARG A 275 4.49 18.10 -12.20
C ARG A 275 5.23 17.17 -13.15
N ILE A 276 4.71 17.04 -14.37
CA ILE A 276 5.31 16.25 -15.42
C ILE A 276 5.47 17.15 -16.64
N ASP A 277 6.70 17.40 -17.05
CA ASP A 277 7.05 18.15 -18.25
C ASP A 277 7.31 17.19 -19.40
N TYR A 278 6.74 17.47 -20.55
CA TYR A 278 6.90 16.70 -21.77
C TYR A 278 8.00 17.32 -22.64
N LEU A 279 9.20 16.71 -22.69
CA LEU A 279 10.40 17.31 -23.27
C LEU A 279 10.73 16.79 -24.67
N GLU A 280 10.54 15.49 -24.95
CA GLU A 280 10.83 14.90 -26.26
C GLU A 280 9.71 13.92 -26.65
N GLY A 281 9.37 13.87 -27.94
CA GLY A 281 8.38 12.97 -28.54
C GLY A 281 7.52 13.67 -29.61
N LYS A 282 6.31 13.19 -29.83
CA LYS A 282 5.36 13.74 -30.82
C LYS A 282 4.92 15.16 -30.46
N LYS A 283 4.51 15.96 -31.47
CA LYS A 283 4.02 17.35 -31.27
C LYS A 283 2.92 17.46 -30.23
N HIS A 284 2.03 16.46 -30.16
CA HIS A 284 0.95 16.33 -29.16
C HIS A 284 0.92 14.93 -28.62
N MET A 285 0.70 14.81 -27.31
CA MET A 285 0.65 13.56 -26.59
C MET A 285 -0.57 13.49 -25.67
N ASN A 286 -1.17 12.31 -25.60
CA ASN A 286 -2.23 12.00 -24.67
C ASN A 286 -1.68 11.25 -23.47
N PHE A 287 -1.97 11.76 -22.29
CA PHE A 287 -1.68 11.13 -21.02
C PHE A 287 -2.98 10.77 -20.31
N PHE A 288 -3.01 9.60 -19.68
CA PHE A 288 -4.15 9.13 -18.91
C PHE A 288 -3.74 9.06 -17.44
N LEU A 289 -4.29 9.97 -16.65
CA LEU A 289 -3.96 10.11 -15.24
C LEU A 289 -4.96 9.29 -14.41
N HIS A 290 -4.44 8.46 -13.54
CA HIS A 290 -5.15 7.62 -12.60
C HIS A 290 -4.75 8.04 -11.19
N VAL A 291 -5.48 8.99 -10.64
CA VAL A 291 -5.31 9.51 -9.27
C VAL A 291 -6.65 9.57 -8.58
N SER A 292 -6.63 9.73 -7.27
CA SER A 292 -7.88 9.93 -6.53
C SER A 292 -8.78 10.95 -7.23
N PRO A 293 -10.10 10.69 -7.40
CA PRO A 293 -11.02 11.62 -8.05
C PRO A 293 -11.08 13.01 -7.39
N LYS A 294 -10.63 13.10 -6.15
CA LYS A 294 -10.57 14.35 -5.37
C LYS A 294 -9.38 15.24 -5.76
N ILE A 295 -8.38 14.69 -6.48
CA ILE A 295 -7.17 15.43 -6.90
C ILE A 295 -7.44 16.13 -8.24
N GLN A 296 -7.17 17.43 -8.27
CA GLN A 296 -7.33 18.21 -9.48
C GLN A 296 -6.02 18.21 -10.30
N CYS A 297 -6.18 17.93 -11.59
CA CYS A 297 -5.07 17.89 -12.53
C CYS A 297 -5.36 18.81 -13.71
N LYS A 298 -4.30 19.40 -14.29
CA LYS A 298 -4.43 20.33 -15.41
C LYS A 298 -3.25 20.20 -16.38
N GLY A 299 -3.55 20.11 -17.67
CA GLY A 299 -2.57 20.30 -18.73
C GLY A 299 -2.28 21.79 -18.95
N ILE A 300 -1.01 22.11 -19.08
CA ILE A 300 -0.51 23.48 -19.26
C ILE A 300 0.23 23.55 -20.60
N THR A 301 -0.13 24.52 -21.41
CA THR A 301 0.62 24.83 -22.65
C THR A 301 2.00 25.38 -22.33
N PRO A 302 2.99 25.25 -23.25
CA PRO A 302 4.34 25.75 -23.01
C PRO A 302 4.35 27.22 -22.55
N LYS A 303 5.14 27.54 -21.56
CA LYS A 303 5.38 28.89 -21.02
C LYS A 303 6.87 29.11 -20.79
N ASN A 304 7.34 30.35 -20.85
CA ASN A 304 8.75 30.69 -20.67
C ASN A 304 9.26 30.40 -19.26
N ASN A 305 8.40 30.51 -18.24
CA ASN A 305 8.77 30.22 -16.86
C ASN A 305 7.75 29.28 -16.23
N MET A 306 7.93 27.96 -16.44
CA MET A 306 7.04 26.93 -15.91
C MET A 306 7.17 26.78 -14.40
N ASP A 307 8.34 27.01 -13.83
CA ASP A 307 8.58 26.88 -12.39
C ASP A 307 7.79 27.95 -11.62
N GLU A 308 7.89 29.21 -12.07
CA GLU A 308 7.11 30.32 -11.49
C GLU A 308 5.62 30.07 -11.61
N LEU A 309 5.17 29.59 -12.78
CA LEU A 309 3.76 29.29 -13.00
C LEU A 309 3.27 28.17 -12.06
N PHE A 310 4.05 27.10 -11.89
CA PHE A 310 3.71 25.99 -11.00
C PHE A 310 3.61 26.45 -9.54
N LEU A 311 4.59 27.23 -9.07
CA LEU A 311 4.57 27.82 -7.73
C LEU A 311 3.40 28.79 -7.52
N LYS A 312 3.06 29.59 -8.55
CA LYS A 312 1.87 30.46 -8.52
C LYS A 312 0.57 29.66 -8.39
N TYR A 313 0.46 28.50 -9.05
CA TYR A 313 -0.70 27.61 -8.89
C TYR A 313 -0.79 27.08 -7.46
N SER A 314 0.32 26.77 -6.83
CA SER A 314 0.41 26.35 -5.42
C SER A 314 0.01 27.49 -4.48
N GLU A 315 0.64 28.65 -4.60
CA GLU A 315 0.40 29.83 -3.77
C GLU A 315 -1.07 30.29 -3.82
N LYS A 316 -1.62 30.42 -5.03
CA LYS A 316 -3.01 30.81 -5.27
C LYS A 316 -4.03 29.71 -5.04
N ARG A 317 -3.57 28.49 -4.73
CA ARG A 317 -4.43 27.30 -4.52
C ARG A 317 -5.41 27.03 -5.65
N TYR A 318 -4.93 27.22 -6.90
CA TYR A 318 -5.78 27.03 -8.08
C TYR A 318 -6.20 25.58 -8.32
N LEU A 319 -5.43 24.63 -7.81
CA LEU A 319 -5.74 23.22 -7.85
C LEU A 319 -5.74 22.63 -6.44
N LYS A 320 -6.61 21.65 -6.19
CA LYS A 320 -6.72 20.95 -4.90
C LYS A 320 -6.26 19.49 -5.02
N PRO A 321 -5.63 18.96 -3.95
CA PRO A 321 -5.23 19.62 -2.70
C PRO A 321 -4.08 20.61 -2.94
N CYS A 322 -3.77 21.43 -1.93
CA CYS A 322 -2.54 22.21 -1.92
C CYS A 322 -1.78 21.89 -0.62
N ALA A 323 -0.68 21.16 -0.77
CA ALA A 323 0.19 20.82 0.34
C ALA A 323 0.99 22.07 0.75
N GLY A 324 0.74 22.56 1.96
CA GLY A 324 1.28 23.84 2.45
C GLY A 324 2.78 23.84 2.74
N PHE A 325 3.41 22.66 2.75
CA PHE A 325 4.86 22.49 2.93
C PHE A 325 5.65 22.59 1.61
N LEU A 326 4.97 22.53 0.45
CA LEU A 326 5.58 22.67 -0.88
C LEU A 326 5.51 24.14 -1.32
N LYS A 327 6.55 24.91 -1.04
CA LYS A 327 6.58 26.38 -1.23
C LYS A 327 7.55 26.84 -2.32
N SER A 328 8.55 26.02 -2.63
CA SER A 328 9.61 26.35 -3.58
C SER A 328 9.97 25.15 -4.46
N MET A 329 10.65 25.38 -5.58
CA MET A 329 11.12 24.27 -6.43
C MET A 329 12.17 23.43 -5.71
N SER A 330 12.86 23.96 -4.71
CA SER A 330 13.80 23.19 -3.90
C SER A 330 13.13 22.14 -3.00
N ASP A 331 11.81 22.14 -2.86
CA ASP A 331 11.05 21.13 -2.10
C ASP A 331 10.77 19.88 -2.93
N TYR A 332 11.14 19.89 -4.22
CA TYR A 332 10.93 18.80 -5.14
C TYR A 332 12.24 18.12 -5.54
N ASP A 333 12.19 16.81 -5.67
CA ASP A 333 13.16 16.03 -6.44
C ASP A 333 12.76 16.05 -7.91
N VAL A 334 13.76 16.02 -8.79
CA VAL A 334 13.59 16.11 -10.25
C VAL A 334 14.18 14.88 -10.91
N PHE A 335 13.37 14.19 -11.72
CA PHE A 335 13.77 12.98 -12.42
C PHE A 335 13.60 13.17 -13.93
N ASP A 336 14.66 12.95 -14.71
CA ASP A 336 14.58 12.86 -16.15
C ASP A 336 14.47 11.39 -16.57
N ILE A 337 13.34 11.04 -17.18
CA ILE A 337 13.04 9.68 -17.61
C ILE A 337 12.93 9.66 -19.13
N LYS A 338 13.65 8.71 -19.74
CA LYS A 338 13.58 8.45 -21.17
C LYS A 338 13.09 7.02 -21.37
N LEU A 339 11.91 6.88 -21.95
CA LEU A 339 11.31 5.61 -22.27
C LEU A 339 11.29 5.40 -23.79
N LYS A 340 11.57 4.17 -24.19
CA LYS A 340 11.57 3.75 -25.60
C LYS A 340 10.62 2.55 -25.75
N GLY A 341 9.99 2.42 -26.89
CA GLY A 341 9.17 1.26 -27.22
C GLY A 341 7.76 1.63 -27.65
N GLU A 342 7.13 0.71 -28.37
CA GLU A 342 5.79 0.86 -28.94
C GLU A 342 4.68 0.45 -27.95
N GLU A 343 5.06 -0.08 -26.78
CA GLU A 343 4.11 -0.56 -25.78
C GLU A 343 3.50 0.59 -24.95
N TYR A 344 2.37 0.32 -24.34
CA TYR A 344 1.82 1.18 -23.30
C TYR A 344 2.77 1.22 -22.10
N GLN A 345 3.08 2.43 -21.68
CA GLN A 345 4.01 2.71 -20.60
C GLN A 345 3.30 3.44 -19.47
N GLU A 346 3.82 3.32 -18.28
CA GLU A 346 3.32 4.08 -17.14
C GLU A 346 4.44 4.67 -16.29
N LEU A 347 4.07 5.74 -15.65
CA LEU A 347 4.81 6.41 -14.59
C LEU A 347 3.96 6.34 -13.33
N ALA A 348 4.36 5.57 -12.33
CA ALA A 348 3.71 5.53 -11.04
C ALA A 348 4.44 6.43 -10.03
N ILE A 349 3.67 7.21 -9.26
CA ILE A 349 4.15 8.09 -8.21
C ILE A 349 3.69 7.48 -6.88
N SER A 350 4.63 7.10 -6.04
CA SER A 350 4.37 6.32 -4.84
C SER A 350 3.35 6.96 -3.91
N GLY A 351 2.23 6.27 -3.69
CA GLY A 351 1.12 6.71 -2.84
C GLY A 351 0.22 7.79 -3.43
N LEU A 352 0.41 8.18 -4.72
CA LEU A 352 -0.39 9.19 -5.39
C LEU A 352 -1.26 8.60 -6.51
N GLY A 353 -0.70 7.66 -7.28
CA GLY A 353 -1.34 7.07 -8.45
C GLY A 353 -0.36 6.94 -9.62
N TRP A 354 -0.89 6.81 -10.84
CA TRP A 354 -0.05 6.62 -12.02
C TRP A 354 -0.56 7.37 -13.25
N VAL A 355 0.33 7.55 -14.20
CA VAL A 355 0.05 8.15 -15.51
C VAL A 355 0.47 7.18 -16.58
N SER A 356 -0.43 6.82 -17.48
CA SER A 356 -0.13 5.92 -18.59
C SER A 356 -0.23 6.63 -19.93
N PHE A 357 0.57 6.16 -20.87
CA PHE A 357 0.68 6.73 -22.20
C PHE A 357 1.27 5.72 -23.18
N GLN A 358 1.10 5.97 -24.47
CA GLN A 358 1.72 5.20 -25.53
C GLN A 358 2.57 6.12 -26.38
N SER A 359 3.83 5.73 -26.62
CA SER A 359 4.75 6.47 -27.47
C SER A 359 5.47 5.52 -28.41
N ASP A 360 5.24 5.66 -29.72
CA ASP A 360 5.86 4.82 -30.75
C ASP A 360 7.34 5.20 -30.98
N ASP A 361 7.68 6.48 -30.79
CA ASP A 361 9.02 7.03 -31.11
C ASP A 361 9.91 7.26 -29.86
N GLY A 362 9.42 6.82 -28.71
CA GLY A 362 10.05 7.16 -27.42
C GLY A 362 9.58 8.50 -26.87
N ILE A 363 9.82 8.71 -25.60
CA ILE A 363 9.40 9.90 -24.89
C ILE A 363 10.44 10.28 -23.84
N LYS A 364 10.63 11.58 -23.63
CA LYS A 364 11.38 12.10 -22.49
C LYS A 364 10.49 12.98 -21.66
N LEU A 365 10.43 12.64 -20.38
CA LEU A 365 9.66 13.34 -19.36
C LEU A 365 10.60 13.85 -18.27
N ARG A 366 10.29 15.02 -17.73
CA ARG A 366 10.88 15.51 -16.48
C ARG A 366 9.79 15.56 -15.42
N ILE A 367 10.02 14.89 -14.31
CA ILE A 367 9.05 14.70 -13.25
C ILE A 367 9.54 15.39 -11.99
N TYR A 368 8.67 16.20 -11.41
CA TYR A 368 8.86 16.84 -10.11
C TYR A 368 7.91 16.23 -9.11
N VAL A 369 8.45 15.70 -8.04
CA VAL A 369 7.69 15.17 -6.89
C VAL A 369 8.29 15.68 -5.59
N PRO A 370 7.54 15.75 -4.49
CA PRO A 370 8.11 16.16 -3.20
C PRO A 370 9.32 15.30 -2.84
N LYS A 371 10.32 15.92 -2.23
CA LYS A 371 11.59 15.26 -1.88
C LYS A 371 11.37 13.91 -1.22
N GLY A 372 12.07 12.91 -1.71
CA GLY A 372 12.04 11.54 -1.23
C GLY A 372 10.83 10.73 -1.65
N ILE A 373 9.93 11.24 -2.51
CA ILE A 373 8.84 10.43 -3.08
C ILE A 373 9.38 9.58 -4.23
N GLY A 374 9.08 8.28 -4.18
CA GLY A 374 9.53 7.30 -5.18
C GLY A 374 8.73 7.36 -6.47
N LEU A 375 9.42 7.01 -7.56
CA LEU A 375 8.86 6.88 -8.90
C LEU A 375 9.16 5.49 -9.44
N TYR A 376 8.20 4.94 -10.18
CA TYR A 376 8.38 3.80 -11.06
C TYR A 376 8.07 4.23 -12.49
N ALA A 377 8.85 3.77 -13.45
CA ALA A 377 8.59 3.99 -14.87
C ALA A 377 8.86 2.70 -15.64
N GLY A 378 7.86 2.19 -16.33
CA GLY A 378 7.96 0.89 -17.00
C GLY A 378 6.75 0.57 -17.87
N LYS A 379 6.53 -0.72 -18.10
CA LYS A 379 5.38 -1.23 -18.83
C LYS A 379 4.09 -0.98 -18.02
N ALA A 380 3.04 -0.52 -18.68
CA ALA A 380 1.78 -0.21 -18.03
C ALA A 380 1.04 -1.47 -17.55
N LYS A 381 0.36 -1.35 -16.41
CA LYS A 381 -0.44 -2.43 -15.78
C LYS A 381 -1.72 -2.81 -16.53
N GLY A 382 -2.01 -2.20 -17.67
CA GLY A 382 -3.17 -2.54 -18.50
C GLY A 382 -3.07 -1.94 -19.91
N HIS A 383 -3.67 -2.65 -20.89
CA HIS A 383 -3.47 -2.40 -22.33
C HIS A 383 -4.64 -1.72 -23.04
N ARG A 384 -5.76 -1.45 -22.39
CA ARG A 384 -6.97 -1.00 -23.09
C ARG A 384 -7.54 0.28 -22.51
N TYR A 385 -7.22 1.40 -23.14
CA TYR A 385 -8.09 2.57 -23.07
C TYR A 385 -9.22 2.39 -24.07
N VAL A 386 -10.31 1.77 -23.64
CA VAL A 386 -11.52 1.78 -24.44
C VAL A 386 -11.98 3.24 -24.50
N ASN A 387 -11.92 3.82 -25.68
CA ASN A 387 -12.67 5.04 -25.96
C ASN A 387 -14.13 4.77 -25.59
N SER A 388 -14.59 5.28 -24.45
CA SER A 388 -16.00 5.33 -24.11
C SER A 388 -16.66 6.41 -24.98
N LYS A 389 -16.80 6.07 -26.26
CA LYS A 389 -17.75 6.69 -27.17
C LYS A 389 -18.52 5.53 -27.78
N LYS A 390 -19.61 5.19 -27.11
CA LYS A 390 -20.92 4.90 -27.72
C LYS A 390 -21.99 5.11 -26.68
#